data_77c725965e44ea58cb7a2ff9ccb074f9
#
_entry.id   77c725965e44ea58cb7a2ff9ccb074f9
#
_cell.length_a   1.000
_cell.length_b   1.000
_cell.length_c   1.000
_cell.angle_alpha   90.00
_cell.angle_beta   90.00
_cell.angle_gamma   90.00
#
_symmetry.space_group_name_H-M   'P 1'
#
loop_
_entity.id
_entity.type
_entity.pdbx_description
1 polymer ?
#
loop_
_entity_poly.entity_id
_entity_poly.type
_entity_poly.pdbx_seq_one_letter_code
_entity_poly.pdbx_strand_id
1 'polypeptide(L)'
;MYLLRLPEHPGCYLYSEHNARNADNFLVVLDEIISLFDMYMPAREELPLRVSLVRSEESPCCFRGSHEIYLNTEIQYVSQAAYQFSHELCHYRIPYLVAENLKWLEESICETASHFYMRRLAHILSVKSNHTALKEYAPRFVSYSENVLKDCRKVDLHSPLQIRRMELNWYLREENRCVAGQLLPLFETRPVLWQAVPFLGDIPPEFGLPDSFMIWKKISPAVCRQAIEEMQSIF
;
A
#
# COMPACT_ATOMS: atom_id res chain seq x y z
N MET A 1 -14.15 11.80 21.19
CA MET A 1 -13.13 10.77 20.99
C MET A 1 -13.84 9.44 20.89
N TYR A 2 -13.67 8.74 19.77
CA TYR A 2 -14.34 7.48 19.48
C TYR A 2 -13.28 6.43 19.18
N LEU A 3 -13.42 5.25 19.78
CA LEU A 3 -12.64 4.07 19.46
C LEU A 3 -13.61 3.00 18.96
N LEU A 4 -13.47 2.62 17.71
CA LEU A 4 -14.33 1.64 17.06
C LEU A 4 -13.48 0.43 16.68
N ARG A 5 -13.94 -0.76 17.03
CA ARG A 5 -13.29 -2.02 16.66
C ARG A 5 -13.71 -2.42 15.26
N LEU A 6 -12.79 -2.91 14.45
CA LEU A 6 -13.13 -3.46 13.16
C LEU A 6 -13.87 -4.80 13.36
N PRO A 7 -14.98 -5.03 12.63
CA PRO A 7 -15.83 -6.20 12.84
C PRO A 7 -15.11 -7.54 12.61
N GLU A 8 -14.39 -7.66 11.48
CA GLU A 8 -13.76 -8.92 11.07
C GLU A 8 -12.30 -9.02 11.59
N HIS A 9 -11.67 -7.90 11.94
CA HIS A 9 -10.31 -7.83 12.47
C HIS A 9 -10.29 -7.28 13.90
N PRO A 10 -10.61 -8.13 14.90
CA PRO A 10 -10.81 -7.69 16.28
C PRO A 10 -9.55 -7.15 16.99
N GLY A 11 -8.36 -7.35 16.41
CA GLY A 11 -7.11 -6.73 16.83
C GLY A 11 -6.90 -5.33 16.26
N CYS A 12 -7.78 -4.87 15.36
CA CYS A 12 -7.67 -3.58 14.68
C CYS A 12 -8.72 -2.60 15.17
N TYR A 13 -8.33 -1.34 15.37
CA TYR A 13 -9.18 -0.29 15.91
C TYR A 13 -9.09 0.99 15.09
N LEU A 14 -10.25 1.61 14.84
CA LEU A 14 -10.33 2.97 14.30
C LEU A 14 -10.46 3.95 15.46
N TYR A 15 -9.56 4.92 15.52
CA TYR A 15 -9.62 6.06 16.43
C TYR A 15 -10.00 7.32 15.67
N SER A 16 -11.00 8.05 16.18
CA SER A 16 -11.42 9.32 15.60
C SER A 16 -11.71 10.35 16.69
N GLU A 17 -11.15 11.55 16.55
CA GLU A 17 -11.47 12.70 17.42
C GLU A 17 -12.82 13.31 17.07
N HIS A 18 -13.29 13.10 15.84
CA HIS A 18 -14.55 13.65 15.33
C HIS A 18 -15.67 12.63 15.37
N ASN A 19 -16.89 13.13 15.14
CA ASN A 19 -18.11 12.33 15.17
C ASN A 19 -17.98 11.09 14.26
N ALA A 20 -18.00 9.91 14.86
CA ALA A 20 -17.97 8.62 14.17
C ALA A 20 -19.39 8.07 13.88
N ARG A 21 -20.43 8.91 13.93
CA ARG A 21 -21.78 8.51 13.49
C ARG A 21 -21.74 8.15 12.01
N ASN A 22 -22.32 7.03 11.65
CA ASN A 22 -22.30 6.46 10.29
C ASN A 22 -20.92 5.97 9.81
N ALA A 23 -20.04 5.55 10.73
CA ALA A 23 -18.74 4.97 10.38
C ALA A 23 -18.84 3.55 9.78
N ASP A 24 -20.00 2.92 9.77
CA ASP A 24 -20.16 1.52 9.37
C ASP A 24 -19.55 1.21 7.99
N ASN A 25 -19.87 2.00 6.98
CA ASN A 25 -19.29 1.83 5.64
C ASN A 25 -17.78 2.06 5.62
N PHE A 26 -17.29 2.98 6.45
CA PHE A 26 -15.86 3.26 6.57
C PHE A 26 -15.12 2.08 7.22
N LEU A 27 -15.69 1.51 8.29
CA LEU A 27 -15.14 0.33 8.96
C LEU A 27 -15.12 -0.88 8.02
N VAL A 28 -16.20 -1.12 7.26
CA VAL A 28 -16.25 -2.19 6.25
C VAL A 28 -15.15 -2.01 5.21
N VAL A 29 -14.88 -0.80 4.75
CA VAL A 29 -13.81 -0.53 3.77
C VAL A 29 -12.43 -0.84 4.36
N LEU A 30 -12.15 -0.46 5.61
CA LEU A 30 -10.89 -0.80 6.26
C LEU A 30 -10.75 -2.32 6.46
N ASP A 31 -11.81 -2.99 6.92
CA ASP A 31 -11.84 -4.44 7.10
C ASP A 31 -11.57 -5.19 5.80
N GLU A 32 -12.24 -4.81 4.72
CA GLU A 32 -12.04 -5.45 3.40
C GLU A 32 -10.62 -5.22 2.87
N ILE A 33 -10.02 -4.04 3.10
CA ILE A 33 -8.63 -3.77 2.73
C ILE A 33 -7.69 -4.69 3.51
N ILE A 34 -7.87 -4.84 4.83
CA ILE A 34 -7.03 -5.74 5.64
C ILE A 34 -7.19 -7.18 5.13
N SER A 35 -8.42 -7.64 4.89
CA SER A 35 -8.69 -8.98 4.34
C SER A 35 -7.99 -9.20 2.99
N LEU A 36 -7.96 -8.18 2.13
CA LEU A 36 -7.22 -8.23 0.86
C LEU A 36 -5.71 -8.30 1.07
N PHE A 37 -5.18 -7.55 2.05
CA PHE A 37 -3.77 -7.65 2.42
C PHE A 37 -3.44 -9.05 2.95
N ASP A 38 -4.26 -9.62 3.81
CA ASP A 38 -4.05 -10.97 4.33
C ASP A 38 -4.05 -12.02 3.21
N MET A 39 -4.85 -11.82 2.17
CA MET A 39 -4.90 -12.69 1.00
C MET A 39 -3.64 -12.59 0.12
N TYR A 40 -3.16 -11.38 -0.18
CA TYR A 40 -2.09 -11.15 -1.14
C TYR A 40 -0.73 -10.94 -0.50
N MET A 41 -0.68 -10.26 0.64
CA MET A 41 0.52 -9.86 1.37
C MET A 41 0.36 -10.19 2.87
N PRO A 42 0.32 -11.48 3.23
CA PRO A 42 0.08 -11.89 4.61
C PRO A 42 1.14 -11.29 5.55
N ALA A 43 0.70 -10.90 6.73
CA ALA A 43 1.60 -10.39 7.76
C ALA A 43 2.59 -11.49 8.18
N ARG A 44 3.85 -11.12 8.41
CA ARG A 44 4.86 -12.03 9.00
C ARG A 44 4.61 -12.24 10.49
N GLU A 45 3.97 -11.27 11.14
CA GLU A 45 3.56 -11.30 12.54
C GLU A 45 2.18 -10.66 12.67
N GLU A 46 1.30 -11.27 13.46
CA GLU A 46 0.01 -10.68 13.79
C GLU A 46 0.19 -9.71 14.97
N LEU A 47 0.01 -8.44 14.70
CA LEU A 47 0.14 -7.38 15.68
C LEU A 47 -1.14 -6.53 15.69
N PRO A 48 -1.56 -6.01 16.85
CA PRO A 48 -2.68 -5.08 16.91
C PRO A 48 -2.38 -3.83 16.10
N LEU A 49 -3.38 -3.29 15.42
CA LEU A 49 -3.23 -2.08 14.60
C LEU A 49 -4.23 -1.02 15.03
N ARG A 50 -3.75 0.18 15.29
CA ARG A 50 -4.58 1.36 15.48
C ARG A 50 -4.54 2.25 14.24
N VAL A 51 -5.70 2.52 13.67
CA VAL A 51 -5.88 3.49 12.58
C VAL A 51 -6.46 4.75 13.17
N SER A 52 -5.77 5.86 13.05
CA SER A 52 -6.18 7.16 13.62
C SER A 52 -6.52 8.14 12.51
N LEU A 53 -7.71 8.73 12.56
CA LEU A 53 -8.08 9.83 11.68
C LEU A 53 -7.64 11.13 12.33
N VAL A 54 -6.67 11.80 11.71
CA VAL A 54 -6.11 13.05 12.19
C VAL A 54 -6.34 14.14 11.14
N ARG A 55 -6.83 15.30 11.59
CA ARG A 55 -6.85 16.53 10.80
C ARG A 55 -5.56 17.28 11.09
N SER A 56 -4.51 16.95 10.39
CA SER A 56 -3.27 17.71 10.44
C SER A 56 -2.89 18.13 9.02
N GLU A 57 -2.03 19.14 8.90
CA GLU A 57 -1.39 19.46 7.62
C GLU A 57 -0.31 18.44 7.23
N GLU A 58 -0.08 17.46 8.10
CA GLU A 58 0.89 16.40 7.92
C GLU A 58 0.37 15.32 6.96
N SER A 59 1.30 14.68 6.28
CA SER A 59 0.99 13.54 5.41
C SER A 59 0.53 12.34 6.24
N PRO A 60 -0.27 11.42 5.67
CA PRO A 60 -0.48 10.10 6.27
C PRO A 60 0.85 9.45 6.60
N CYS A 61 0.89 8.65 7.64
CA CYS A 61 2.13 7.98 8.05
C CYS A 61 1.87 6.69 8.84
N CYS A 62 2.83 5.78 8.76
CA CYS A 62 2.87 4.52 9.48
C CYS A 62 3.94 4.56 10.58
N PHE A 63 3.54 4.29 11.81
CA PHE A 63 4.42 4.13 12.97
C PHE A 63 4.50 2.66 13.36
N ARG A 64 5.42 1.90 12.73
CA ARG A 64 5.57 0.46 12.95
C ARG A 64 5.77 0.11 14.44
N GLY A 65 6.60 0.87 15.15
CA GLY A 65 6.94 0.61 16.55
C GLY A 65 5.79 0.77 17.55
N SER A 66 4.81 1.64 17.24
CA SER A 66 3.59 1.83 18.05
C SER A 66 2.38 1.12 17.47
N HIS A 67 2.51 0.44 16.34
CA HIS A 67 1.42 -0.22 15.61
C HIS A 67 0.28 0.74 15.25
N GLU A 68 0.65 1.91 14.71
CA GLU A 68 -0.28 2.97 14.38
C GLU A 68 -0.16 3.41 12.92
N ILE A 69 -1.30 3.66 12.31
CA ILE A 69 -1.42 4.32 11.02
C ILE A 69 -2.25 5.59 11.20
N TYR A 70 -1.70 6.72 10.77
CA TYR A 70 -2.41 8.00 10.74
C TYR A 70 -2.88 8.28 9.32
N LEU A 71 -4.18 8.58 9.19
CA LEU A 71 -4.79 8.98 7.92
C LEU A 71 -5.22 10.44 8.03
N ASN A 72 -4.80 11.24 7.06
CA ASN A 72 -5.22 12.63 6.94
C ASN A 72 -6.49 12.73 6.09
N THR A 73 -7.59 12.25 6.66
CA THR A 73 -8.90 12.20 6.00
C THR A 73 -10.01 12.20 7.04
N GLU A 74 -11.25 12.26 6.56
CA GLU A 74 -12.45 12.14 7.37
C GLU A 74 -13.31 10.97 6.88
N ILE A 75 -14.24 10.50 7.73
CA ILE A 75 -15.10 9.33 7.48
C ILE A 75 -15.88 9.42 6.15
N GLN A 76 -16.25 10.62 5.71
CA GLN A 76 -16.99 10.80 4.44
C GLN A 76 -16.11 10.66 3.19
N TYR A 77 -14.78 10.78 3.31
CA TYR A 77 -13.85 10.68 2.17
C TYR A 77 -13.31 9.27 2.01
N VAL A 78 -14.21 8.32 1.79
CA VAL A 78 -13.92 6.87 1.81
C VAL A 78 -12.86 6.46 0.78
N SER A 79 -12.88 7.02 -0.43
CA SER A 79 -11.86 6.72 -1.45
C SER A 79 -10.47 7.23 -1.07
N GLN A 80 -10.40 8.42 -0.47
CA GLN A 80 -9.12 8.96 0.03
C GLN A 80 -8.59 8.10 1.18
N ALA A 81 -9.47 7.68 2.10
CA ALA A 81 -9.11 6.79 3.18
C ALA A 81 -8.59 5.45 2.67
N ALA A 82 -9.28 4.82 1.72
CA ALA A 82 -8.86 3.57 1.12
C ALA A 82 -7.48 3.68 0.46
N TYR A 83 -7.22 4.78 -0.26
CA TYR A 83 -5.95 5.06 -0.90
C TYR A 83 -4.83 5.20 0.13
N GLN A 84 -5.00 6.09 1.11
CA GLN A 84 -4.00 6.34 2.16
C GLN A 84 -3.77 5.09 3.01
N PHE A 85 -4.84 4.42 3.42
CA PHE A 85 -4.74 3.23 4.25
C PHE A 85 -3.99 2.09 3.56
N SER A 86 -4.26 1.86 2.27
CA SER A 86 -3.52 0.83 1.51
C SER A 86 -2.04 1.15 1.39
N HIS A 87 -1.66 2.43 1.25
CA HIS A 87 -0.27 2.88 1.24
C HIS A 87 0.41 2.58 2.58
N GLU A 88 -0.15 3.09 3.66
CA GLU A 88 0.43 2.99 5.00
C GLU A 88 0.40 1.55 5.54
N LEU A 89 -0.63 0.77 5.19
CA LEU A 89 -0.70 -0.64 5.54
C LEU A 89 0.38 -1.46 4.81
N CYS A 90 0.74 -1.08 3.58
CA CYS A 90 1.86 -1.69 2.87
C CYS A 90 3.17 -1.47 3.63
N HIS A 91 3.46 -0.23 4.06
CA HIS A 91 4.60 0.06 4.94
C HIS A 91 4.54 -0.76 6.24
N TYR A 92 3.37 -0.85 6.86
CA TYR A 92 3.18 -1.60 8.11
C TYR A 92 3.48 -3.10 7.96
N ARG A 93 3.18 -3.69 6.79
CA ARG A 93 3.43 -5.11 6.49
C ARG A 93 4.90 -5.41 6.19
N ILE A 94 5.75 -4.40 6.01
CA ILE A 94 7.22 -4.56 5.90
C ILE A 94 7.79 -4.40 7.32
N PRO A 95 8.19 -5.50 8.01
CA PRO A 95 8.46 -5.45 9.45
C PRO A 95 9.75 -4.69 9.79
N TYR A 96 10.73 -4.66 8.88
CA TYR A 96 12.02 -4.01 9.10
C TYR A 96 12.18 -2.77 8.22
N LEU A 97 13.06 -1.85 8.67
CA LEU A 97 13.38 -0.66 7.89
C LEU A 97 14.09 -1.05 6.60
N VAL A 98 13.57 -0.56 5.49
CA VAL A 98 14.19 -0.73 4.18
C VAL A 98 15.46 0.13 4.08
N ALA A 99 16.50 -0.38 3.42
CA ALA A 99 17.76 0.30 3.21
C ALA A 99 17.53 1.66 2.49
N GLU A 100 18.30 2.70 2.87
CA GLU A 100 18.13 4.07 2.38
C GLU A 100 18.06 4.17 0.85
N ASN A 101 18.92 3.43 0.16
CA ASN A 101 18.98 3.38 -1.31
C ASN A 101 17.80 2.64 -1.95
N LEU A 102 16.97 1.94 -1.18
CA LEU A 102 15.78 1.23 -1.63
C LEU A 102 14.47 1.88 -1.13
N LYS A 103 14.53 2.94 -0.33
CA LYS A 103 13.32 3.61 0.19
C LYS A 103 12.41 4.15 -0.93
N TRP A 104 12.98 4.66 -2.00
CA TRP A 104 12.19 5.10 -3.15
C TRP A 104 11.43 3.94 -3.81
N LEU A 105 12.00 2.73 -3.81
CA LEU A 105 11.34 1.53 -4.31
C LEU A 105 10.23 1.09 -3.35
N GLU A 106 10.48 1.13 -2.04
CA GLU A 106 9.43 0.91 -1.01
C GLU A 106 8.26 1.87 -1.22
N GLU A 107 8.51 3.18 -1.32
CA GLU A 107 7.47 4.19 -1.58
C GLU A 107 6.70 3.91 -2.87
N SER A 108 7.40 3.56 -3.96
CA SER A 108 6.76 3.24 -5.23
C SER A 108 5.90 1.98 -5.15
N ILE A 109 6.31 0.97 -4.37
CA ILE A 109 5.52 -0.24 -4.13
C ILE A 109 4.31 0.07 -3.22
N CYS A 110 4.47 0.89 -2.18
CA CYS A 110 3.35 1.32 -1.33
C CYS A 110 2.33 2.15 -2.11
N GLU A 111 2.79 3.02 -3.03
CA GLU A 111 1.91 3.73 -3.95
C GLU A 111 1.20 2.75 -4.92
N THR A 112 1.90 1.71 -5.41
CA THR A 112 1.29 0.63 -6.21
C THR A 112 0.21 -0.11 -5.40
N ALA A 113 0.44 -0.32 -4.10
CA ALA A 113 -0.54 -0.94 -3.20
C ALA A 113 -1.83 -0.12 -3.13
N SER A 114 -1.73 1.22 -3.03
CA SER A 114 -2.91 2.09 -3.06
C SER A 114 -3.80 1.77 -4.26
N HIS A 115 -3.22 1.70 -5.45
CA HIS A 115 -3.97 1.48 -6.68
C HIS A 115 -4.50 0.04 -6.81
N PHE A 116 -3.64 -0.94 -6.53
CA PHE A 116 -4.00 -2.35 -6.62
C PHE A 116 -5.15 -2.69 -5.66
N TYR A 117 -5.01 -2.34 -4.38
CA TYR A 117 -6.01 -2.71 -3.37
C TYR A 117 -7.33 -1.94 -3.55
N MET A 118 -7.31 -0.68 -3.99
CA MET A 118 -8.53 0.04 -4.35
C MET A 118 -9.31 -0.63 -5.49
N ARG A 119 -8.62 -1.13 -6.53
CA ARG A 119 -9.26 -1.84 -7.65
C ARG A 119 -9.82 -3.20 -7.22
N ARG A 120 -9.09 -3.94 -6.36
CA ARG A 120 -9.58 -5.19 -5.77
C ARG A 120 -10.77 -4.96 -4.84
N LEU A 121 -10.71 -3.93 -4.01
CA LEU A 121 -11.81 -3.49 -3.14
C LEU A 121 -13.07 -3.19 -3.96
N ALA A 122 -12.95 -2.40 -5.03
CA ALA A 122 -14.07 -2.09 -5.92
C ALA A 122 -14.71 -3.37 -6.47
N HIS A 123 -13.91 -4.33 -6.91
CA HIS A 123 -14.42 -5.61 -7.40
C HIS A 123 -15.18 -6.38 -6.32
N ILE A 124 -14.60 -6.53 -5.12
CA ILE A 124 -15.24 -7.25 -4.01
C ILE A 124 -16.55 -6.58 -3.61
N LEU A 125 -16.56 -5.27 -3.41
CA LEU A 125 -17.75 -4.54 -3.00
C LEU A 125 -18.87 -4.62 -4.06
N SER A 126 -18.53 -4.63 -5.34
CA SER A 126 -19.52 -4.75 -6.41
C SER A 126 -20.17 -6.14 -6.48
N VAL A 127 -19.42 -7.20 -6.13
CA VAL A 127 -19.87 -8.61 -6.27
C VAL A 127 -20.43 -9.18 -4.96
N LYS A 128 -19.71 -8.97 -3.85
CA LYS A 128 -19.96 -9.68 -2.59
C LYS A 128 -20.65 -8.83 -1.53
N SER A 129 -20.70 -7.50 -1.66
CA SER A 129 -21.18 -6.65 -0.58
C SER A 129 -22.69 -6.78 -0.38
N ASN A 130 -23.09 -7.02 0.87
CA ASN A 130 -24.48 -6.87 1.32
C ASN A 130 -24.83 -5.39 1.62
N HIS A 131 -23.85 -4.49 1.54
CA HIS A 131 -24.01 -3.05 1.77
C HIS A 131 -24.31 -2.35 0.44
N THR A 132 -25.59 -2.09 0.16
CA THR A 132 -26.05 -1.47 -1.10
C THR A 132 -25.31 -0.16 -1.41
N ALA A 133 -25.13 0.71 -0.42
CA ALA A 133 -24.42 1.98 -0.59
C ALA A 133 -22.95 1.80 -1.03
N LEU A 134 -22.23 0.83 -0.48
CA LEU A 134 -20.85 0.54 -0.87
C LEU A 134 -20.78 -0.11 -2.26
N LYS A 135 -21.77 -0.94 -2.61
CA LYS A 135 -21.87 -1.53 -3.95
C LYS A 135 -22.05 -0.44 -5.01
N GLU A 136 -22.91 0.54 -4.77
CA GLU A 136 -23.11 1.69 -5.67
C GLU A 136 -21.88 2.60 -5.72
N TYR A 137 -21.14 2.70 -4.61
CA TYR A 137 -19.94 3.52 -4.49
C TYR A 137 -18.70 2.86 -5.12
N ALA A 138 -18.67 1.53 -5.28
CA ALA A 138 -17.50 0.76 -5.69
C ALA A 138 -16.77 1.32 -6.95
N PRO A 139 -17.45 1.78 -8.03
CA PRO A 139 -16.76 2.36 -9.18
C PRO A 139 -15.91 3.60 -8.85
N ARG A 140 -16.22 4.31 -7.78
CA ARG A 140 -15.49 5.53 -7.37
C ARG A 140 -14.06 5.22 -6.89
N PHE A 141 -13.81 4.02 -6.35
CA PHE A 141 -12.46 3.60 -5.99
C PHE A 141 -11.57 3.46 -7.23
N VAL A 142 -12.10 2.87 -8.31
CA VAL A 142 -11.37 2.76 -9.59
C VAL A 142 -11.13 4.14 -10.18
N SER A 143 -12.17 4.98 -10.27
CA SER A 143 -12.05 6.34 -10.80
C SER A 143 -11.05 7.20 -10.01
N TYR A 144 -11.00 7.03 -8.68
CA TYR A 144 -10.02 7.72 -7.84
C TYR A 144 -8.60 7.29 -8.21
N SER A 145 -8.34 5.99 -8.29
CA SER A 145 -7.05 5.42 -8.70
C SER A 145 -6.63 5.94 -10.10
N GLU A 146 -7.53 5.93 -11.07
CA GLU A 146 -7.28 6.42 -12.44
C GLU A 146 -6.97 7.91 -12.46
N ASN A 147 -7.71 8.72 -11.72
CA ASN A 147 -7.48 10.16 -11.63
C ASN A 147 -6.12 10.50 -11.01
N VAL A 148 -5.66 9.73 -10.03
CA VAL A 148 -4.34 9.93 -9.41
C VAL A 148 -3.22 9.61 -10.40
N LEU A 149 -3.39 8.60 -11.26
CA LEU A 149 -2.39 8.19 -12.25
C LEU A 149 -2.47 8.96 -13.58
N LYS A 150 -3.52 9.75 -13.80
CA LYS A 150 -3.87 10.35 -15.10
C LYS A 150 -2.72 11.13 -15.75
N ASP A 151 -1.99 11.91 -14.95
CA ASP A 151 -0.94 12.80 -15.43
C ASP A 151 0.47 12.22 -15.24
N CYS A 152 0.56 10.93 -14.87
CA CYS A 152 1.83 10.25 -14.70
C CYS A 152 2.58 10.11 -16.03
N ARG A 153 3.83 10.57 -16.04
CA ARG A 153 4.73 10.39 -17.17
C ARG A 153 5.57 9.13 -16.95
N LYS A 154 6.01 8.52 -18.05
CA LYS A 154 6.92 7.38 -17.97
C LYS A 154 8.26 7.83 -17.36
N VAL A 155 8.67 7.18 -16.27
CA VAL A 155 9.99 7.31 -15.68
C VAL A 155 10.92 6.33 -16.38
N ASP A 156 12.10 6.76 -16.79
CA ASP A 156 13.11 5.89 -17.41
C ASP A 156 13.86 5.12 -16.31
N LEU A 157 13.34 3.93 -15.99
CA LEU A 157 13.90 3.06 -14.95
C LEU A 157 15.17 2.31 -15.40
N HIS A 158 15.55 2.38 -16.68
CA HIS A 158 16.84 1.87 -17.18
C HIS A 158 17.95 2.93 -17.11
N SER A 159 17.61 4.19 -16.77
CA SER A 159 18.59 5.27 -16.65
C SER A 159 19.28 5.22 -15.27
N PRO A 160 20.60 4.95 -15.19
CA PRO A 160 21.33 4.98 -13.92
C PRO A 160 21.26 6.34 -13.23
N LEU A 161 21.17 7.43 -13.99
CA LEU A 161 21.04 8.80 -13.44
C LEU A 161 19.67 9.00 -12.78
N GLN A 162 18.61 8.48 -13.38
CA GLN A 162 17.27 8.57 -12.80
C GLN A 162 17.19 7.72 -11.52
N ILE A 163 17.69 6.49 -11.54
CA ILE A 163 17.74 5.64 -10.34
C ILE A 163 18.54 6.34 -9.25
N ARG A 164 19.74 6.85 -9.54
CA ARG A 164 20.57 7.55 -8.57
C ARG A 164 19.90 8.78 -7.99
N ARG A 165 19.14 9.53 -8.80
CA ARG A 165 18.34 10.68 -8.31
C ARG A 165 17.29 10.22 -7.30
N MET A 166 16.58 9.12 -7.55
CA MET A 166 15.57 8.58 -6.66
C MET A 166 16.18 7.99 -5.38
N GLU A 167 17.34 7.32 -5.47
CA GLU A 167 18.10 6.85 -4.30
C GLU A 167 18.51 8.00 -3.37
N LEU A 168 18.96 9.14 -3.93
CA LEU A 168 19.39 10.31 -3.16
C LEU A 168 18.22 11.13 -2.60
N ASN A 169 17.05 11.01 -3.19
CA ASN A 169 15.84 11.71 -2.79
C ASN A 169 14.64 10.76 -2.90
N TRP A 170 14.53 9.85 -1.95
CA TRP A 170 13.55 8.77 -1.96
C TRP A 170 12.08 9.24 -1.90
N TYR A 171 11.83 10.47 -1.43
CA TYR A 171 10.48 11.06 -1.31
C TYR A 171 10.11 11.97 -2.50
N LEU A 172 10.49 11.58 -3.71
CA LEU A 172 10.01 12.22 -4.94
C LEU A 172 8.60 11.74 -5.28
N ARG A 173 7.60 12.28 -4.59
CA ARG A 173 6.23 11.77 -4.59
C ARG A 173 5.62 11.60 -5.99
N GLU A 174 5.87 12.54 -6.91
CA GLU A 174 5.35 12.45 -8.27
C GLU A 174 6.04 11.34 -9.07
N GLU A 175 7.36 11.21 -8.96
CA GLU A 175 8.12 10.14 -9.59
C GLU A 175 7.74 8.78 -9.03
N ASN A 176 7.65 8.62 -7.71
CA ASN A 176 7.22 7.39 -7.06
C ASN A 176 5.83 6.95 -7.55
N ARG A 177 4.90 7.89 -7.70
CA ARG A 177 3.58 7.64 -8.29
C ARG A 177 3.66 7.17 -9.75
N CYS A 178 4.52 7.82 -10.54
CA CYS A 178 4.69 7.44 -11.94
C CYS A 178 5.35 6.05 -12.07
N VAL A 179 6.30 5.71 -11.19
CA VAL A 179 6.85 4.35 -11.08
C VAL A 179 5.77 3.36 -10.67
N ALA A 180 4.94 3.70 -9.69
CA ALA A 180 3.81 2.85 -9.26
C ALA A 180 2.87 2.54 -10.44
N GLY A 181 2.56 3.53 -11.26
CA GLY A 181 1.76 3.33 -12.48
C GLY A 181 2.41 2.36 -13.49
N GLN A 182 3.75 2.31 -13.54
CA GLN A 182 4.49 1.37 -14.40
C GLN A 182 4.56 -0.04 -13.78
N LEU A 183 4.61 -0.16 -12.44
CA LEU A 183 4.65 -1.43 -11.73
C LEU A 183 3.27 -2.09 -11.62
N LEU A 184 2.21 -1.30 -11.56
CA LEU A 184 0.84 -1.76 -11.31
C LEU A 184 0.40 -2.91 -12.23
N PRO A 185 0.61 -2.88 -13.57
CA PRO A 185 0.25 -3.99 -14.44
C PRO A 185 0.93 -5.32 -14.08
N LEU A 186 2.17 -5.27 -13.60
CA LEU A 186 2.86 -6.47 -13.15
C LEU A 186 2.22 -7.02 -11.87
N PHE A 187 1.96 -6.19 -10.87
CA PHE A 187 1.29 -6.63 -9.64
C PHE A 187 -0.14 -7.13 -9.89
N GLU A 188 -0.84 -6.59 -10.89
CA GLU A 188 -2.17 -7.08 -11.28
C GLU A 188 -2.13 -8.46 -11.96
N THR A 189 -1.12 -8.71 -12.80
CA THR A 189 -0.96 -9.97 -13.54
C THR A 189 -0.18 -11.04 -12.77
N ARG A 190 0.65 -10.62 -11.83
CA ARG A 190 1.46 -11.48 -10.93
C ARG A 190 1.22 -11.14 -9.46
N PRO A 191 0.01 -11.30 -8.93
CA PRO A 191 -0.31 -10.87 -7.56
C PRO A 191 0.49 -11.62 -6.48
N VAL A 192 1.11 -12.76 -6.82
CA VAL A 192 2.06 -13.47 -5.95
C VAL A 192 3.25 -12.60 -5.53
N LEU A 193 3.58 -11.56 -6.30
CA LEU A 193 4.66 -10.62 -5.99
C LEU A 193 4.45 -9.88 -4.66
N TRP A 194 3.18 -9.68 -4.26
CA TRP A 194 2.87 -9.09 -2.95
C TRP A 194 3.44 -9.90 -1.78
N GLN A 195 3.56 -11.24 -1.91
CA GLN A 195 4.16 -12.07 -0.87
C GLN A 195 5.67 -11.84 -0.69
N ALA A 196 6.33 -11.24 -1.67
CA ALA A 196 7.74 -10.88 -1.56
C ALA A 196 7.97 -9.53 -0.87
N VAL A 197 7.01 -8.61 -0.93
CA VAL A 197 7.16 -7.23 -0.43
C VAL A 197 7.58 -7.17 1.05
N PRO A 198 7.04 -7.99 1.99
CA PRO A 198 7.48 -7.98 3.38
C PRO A 198 8.97 -8.27 3.61
N PHE A 199 9.68 -8.78 2.60
CA PHE A 199 11.10 -9.11 2.68
C PHE A 199 12.02 -7.99 2.20
N LEU A 200 11.50 -6.85 1.74
CA LEU A 200 12.31 -5.70 1.34
C LEU A 200 13.20 -5.18 2.46
N GLY A 201 12.69 -5.18 3.70
CA GLY A 201 13.46 -4.76 4.87
C GLY A 201 14.55 -5.73 5.32
N ASP A 202 14.59 -6.94 4.76
CA ASP A 202 15.64 -7.94 5.04
C ASP A 202 16.83 -7.81 4.07
N ILE A 203 16.78 -6.90 3.07
CA ILE A 203 17.87 -6.68 2.12
C ILE A 203 18.94 -5.82 2.79
N PRO A 204 20.20 -6.30 2.86
CA PRO A 204 21.27 -5.53 3.48
C PRO A 204 21.59 -4.24 2.71
N PRO A 205 21.97 -3.14 3.41
CA PRO A 205 22.09 -1.80 2.84
C PRO A 205 23.31 -1.60 1.90
N GLU A 206 24.27 -2.52 1.93
CA GLU A 206 25.50 -2.45 1.13
C GLU A 206 25.32 -2.79 -0.36
N PHE A 207 24.15 -3.30 -0.75
CA PHE A 207 23.86 -3.75 -2.11
C PHE A 207 23.21 -2.66 -2.96
N GLY A 208 23.70 -2.49 -4.18
CA GLY A 208 23.05 -1.68 -5.21
C GLY A 208 21.78 -2.35 -5.74
N LEU A 209 20.97 -1.62 -6.50
CA LEU A 209 19.65 -2.08 -6.96
C LEU A 209 19.70 -3.46 -7.67
N PRO A 210 20.62 -3.77 -8.61
CA PRO A 210 20.66 -5.08 -9.27
C PRO A 210 20.91 -6.24 -8.31
N ASP A 211 21.86 -6.07 -7.38
CA ASP A 211 22.20 -7.09 -6.38
C ASP A 211 21.06 -7.24 -5.34
N SER A 212 20.39 -6.15 -5.02
CA SER A 212 19.21 -6.16 -4.16
C SER A 212 18.09 -7.04 -4.71
N PHE A 213 17.84 -7.01 -6.02
CA PHE A 213 16.88 -7.93 -6.66
C PHE A 213 17.30 -9.39 -6.55
N MET A 214 18.60 -9.70 -6.71
CA MET A 214 19.11 -11.07 -6.54
C MET A 214 18.91 -11.58 -5.11
N ILE A 215 19.18 -10.73 -4.11
CA ILE A 215 18.99 -11.07 -2.70
C ILE A 215 17.49 -11.21 -2.41
N TRP A 216 16.68 -10.24 -2.83
CA TRP A 216 15.23 -10.27 -2.64
C TRP A 216 14.60 -11.55 -3.17
N LYS A 217 15.01 -11.98 -4.39
CA LYS A 217 14.60 -13.27 -4.97
C LYS A 217 15.03 -14.47 -4.13
N LYS A 218 16.20 -14.42 -3.48
CA LYS A 218 16.74 -15.51 -2.66
C LYS A 218 16.00 -15.65 -1.33
N ILE A 219 15.67 -14.53 -0.67
CA ILE A 219 15.05 -14.50 0.66
C ILE A 219 13.53 -14.59 0.63
N SER A 220 12.90 -14.25 -0.50
CA SER A 220 11.46 -14.32 -0.71
C SER A 220 10.97 -15.75 -0.91
N PRO A 221 9.66 -16.03 -0.72
CA PRO A 221 9.06 -17.31 -1.04
C PRO A 221 9.39 -17.76 -2.47
N ALA A 222 9.67 -19.04 -2.67
CA ALA A 222 10.12 -19.55 -3.96
C ALA A 222 9.12 -19.29 -5.11
N VAL A 223 7.83 -19.21 -4.80
CA VAL A 223 6.75 -18.90 -5.74
C VAL A 223 6.86 -17.48 -6.33
N CYS A 224 7.53 -16.56 -5.65
CA CYS A 224 7.71 -15.16 -6.09
C CYS A 224 8.86 -14.97 -7.07
N ARG A 225 9.78 -15.96 -7.22
CA ARG A 225 11.06 -15.77 -7.94
C ARG A 225 10.89 -15.27 -9.36
N GLN A 226 10.00 -15.89 -10.12
CA GLN A 226 9.75 -15.48 -11.50
C GLN A 226 9.18 -14.05 -11.56
N ALA A 227 8.24 -13.70 -10.68
CA ALA A 227 7.65 -12.37 -10.66
C ALA A 227 8.67 -11.28 -10.25
N ILE A 228 9.63 -11.60 -9.37
CA ILE A 228 10.74 -10.71 -9.03
C ILE A 228 11.68 -10.52 -10.23
N GLU A 229 11.96 -11.58 -11.02
CA GLU A 229 12.75 -11.48 -12.26
C GLU A 229 12.05 -10.61 -13.31
N GLU A 230 10.74 -10.80 -13.48
CA GLU A 230 9.91 -9.96 -14.36
C GLU A 230 9.95 -8.49 -13.89
N MET A 231 9.89 -8.23 -12.56
CA MET A 231 10.02 -6.90 -12.00
C MET A 231 11.42 -6.31 -12.24
N GLN A 232 12.48 -7.09 -12.02
CA GLN A 232 13.86 -6.65 -12.27
C GLN A 232 14.08 -6.22 -13.73
N SER A 233 13.38 -6.83 -14.68
CA SER A 233 13.48 -6.46 -16.11
C SER A 233 12.86 -5.10 -16.46
N ILE A 234 12.14 -4.48 -15.53
CA ILE A 234 11.58 -3.12 -15.68
C ILE A 234 12.66 -2.06 -15.38
N PHE A 235 13.68 -2.43 -14.61
CA PHE A 235 14.79 -1.60 -14.16
C PHE A 235 16.10 -1.89 -14.91
#